data_50d0c18b342e955af0507b73dc1bf253
#
_entry.id   50d0c18b342e955af0507b73dc1bf253
#
_cell.length_a   1.000
_cell.length_b   1.000
_cell.length_c   1.000
_cell.angle_alpha   90.00
_cell.angle_beta   90.00
_cell.angle_gamma   90.00
#
_symmetry.space_group_name_H-M   'P 1'
#
loop_
_entity.id
_entity.type
_entity.pdbx_description
1 polymer ?
#
loop_
_entity_poly.entity_id
_entity_poly.type
_entity_poly.pdbx_seq_one_letter_code
_entity_poly.pdbx_strand_id
1 'polypeptide(L)'
;MKIKLTKSMLKSYIDEFIEDEVMDEKAAATYNKYRKVVNDFVDFFDKEDVTKSDLIAYKKKIIENFSTKTVNNYIIIINKFVKYVELNEKGEYNSTKAKTYVSDYRLKVIKEQEKTSIENVIKPEEFKRMLSKAKKTGNMETYIIMKIFGYTGIRVSELKYYTVENIKESKSKKYVTVFNKGKERSVPMRGDLRRELLAYAKDKKIESGTLFPSEKKNDGSMISERTVERRILKVCGMCRGIDLAKAHPHSFRHMFSIQFLKAGGNSTELARILGHSDIKTTEIYANTSVEEKKKNVERIKY
;
A
#
# COMPACT_ATOMS: atom_id res chain seq x y z
N MET A 1 -23.54 -18.29 -27.83
CA MET A 1 -24.68 -18.54 -26.94
C MET A 1 -24.53 -17.67 -25.69
N LYS A 2 -25.62 -17.00 -25.24
CA LYS A 2 -25.57 -16.25 -23.97
C LYS A 2 -25.64 -17.24 -22.82
N ILE A 3 -24.72 -17.16 -21.89
CA ILE A 3 -24.73 -17.97 -20.66
C ILE A 3 -25.71 -17.34 -19.67
N LYS A 4 -26.58 -18.15 -19.13
CA LYS A 4 -27.45 -17.78 -18.03
C LYS A 4 -26.73 -18.12 -16.72
N LEU A 5 -26.39 -17.13 -15.93
CA LEU A 5 -25.73 -17.34 -14.64
C LEU A 5 -26.73 -17.90 -13.64
N THR A 6 -26.27 -18.89 -12.87
CA THR A 6 -27.01 -19.45 -11.73
C THR A 6 -26.17 -19.36 -10.46
N LYS A 7 -26.81 -19.34 -9.30
CA LYS A 7 -26.12 -19.31 -8.00
C LYS A 7 -25.28 -20.57 -7.81
N SER A 8 -25.80 -21.74 -8.15
CA SER A 8 -25.09 -23.02 -8.07
C SER A 8 -23.84 -23.03 -8.96
N MET A 9 -23.97 -22.56 -10.22
CA MET A 9 -22.85 -22.38 -11.13
C MET A 9 -21.77 -21.44 -10.55
N LEU A 10 -22.16 -20.25 -10.08
CA LEU A 10 -21.20 -19.33 -9.45
C LEU A 10 -20.51 -19.99 -8.27
N LYS A 11 -21.25 -20.72 -7.43
CA LYS A 11 -20.69 -21.37 -6.24
C LYS A 11 -19.69 -22.48 -6.60
N SER A 12 -19.94 -23.28 -7.66
CA SER A 12 -19.06 -24.38 -8.07
C SER A 12 -17.70 -23.89 -8.56
N TYR A 13 -17.60 -22.69 -9.12
CA TYR A 13 -16.36 -22.14 -9.64
C TYR A 13 -15.51 -21.35 -8.64
N ILE A 14 -15.96 -21.18 -7.38
CA ILE A 14 -15.21 -20.34 -6.41
C ILE A 14 -13.81 -20.90 -6.14
N ASP A 15 -13.72 -22.18 -5.82
CA ASP A 15 -12.43 -22.77 -5.42
C ASP A 15 -11.47 -22.83 -6.61
N GLU A 16 -11.94 -23.24 -7.78
CA GLU A 16 -11.15 -23.28 -9.02
C GLU A 16 -10.64 -21.89 -9.41
N PHE A 17 -11.48 -20.85 -9.32
CA PHE A 17 -11.07 -19.47 -9.55
C PHE A 17 -9.99 -19.01 -8.58
N ILE A 18 -10.07 -19.40 -7.31
CA ILE A 18 -9.05 -19.03 -6.33
C ILE A 18 -7.76 -19.82 -6.54
N GLU A 19 -7.83 -21.08 -6.96
CA GLU A 19 -6.65 -21.86 -7.34
C GLU A 19 -5.94 -21.25 -8.55
N ASP A 20 -6.67 -20.80 -9.56
CA ASP A 20 -6.13 -20.06 -10.71
C ASP A 20 -5.38 -18.79 -10.26
N GLU A 21 -5.95 -18.03 -9.30
CA GLU A 21 -5.31 -16.86 -8.74
C GLU A 21 -4.04 -17.19 -7.91
N VAL A 22 -3.97 -18.37 -7.31
CA VAL A 22 -2.77 -18.88 -6.63
C VAL A 22 -1.71 -19.30 -7.65
N MET A 23 -2.10 -19.96 -8.75
CA MET A 23 -1.20 -20.34 -9.84
C MET A 23 -0.62 -19.13 -10.56
N ASP A 24 -1.35 -18.00 -10.61
CA ASP A 24 -0.88 -16.68 -11.04
C ASP A 24 0.12 -16.02 -10.04
N GLU A 25 0.63 -16.78 -9.06
CA GLU A 25 1.60 -16.33 -8.03
C GLU A 25 1.14 -15.10 -7.22
N LYS A 26 -0.16 -14.88 -7.06
CA LYS A 26 -0.66 -13.78 -6.24
C LYS A 26 -0.39 -14.00 -4.76
N ALA A 27 -0.07 -12.90 -4.07
CA ALA A 27 0.16 -12.95 -2.63
C ALA A 27 -1.08 -13.45 -1.86
N ALA A 28 -0.86 -14.21 -0.78
CA ALA A 28 -1.91 -14.80 0.04
C ALA A 28 -3.00 -13.80 0.49
N ALA A 29 -2.60 -12.57 0.85
CA ALA A 29 -3.56 -11.52 1.20
C ALA A 29 -4.48 -11.13 0.03
N THR A 30 -4.02 -11.29 -1.22
CA THR A 30 -4.80 -10.96 -2.42
C THR A 30 -5.86 -12.02 -2.71
N TYR A 31 -5.48 -13.29 -2.81
CA TYR A 31 -6.45 -14.35 -3.11
C TYR A 31 -7.41 -14.61 -1.94
N ASN A 32 -6.98 -14.41 -0.69
CA ASN A 32 -7.89 -14.45 0.47
C ASN A 32 -8.95 -13.34 0.41
N LYS A 33 -8.55 -12.13 -0.02
CA LYS A 33 -9.49 -11.04 -0.28
C LYS A 33 -10.47 -11.41 -1.41
N TYR A 34 -9.97 -12.01 -2.50
CA TYR A 34 -10.81 -12.45 -3.62
C TYR A 34 -11.84 -13.47 -3.15
N ARG A 35 -11.40 -14.51 -2.43
CA ARG A 35 -12.28 -15.53 -1.85
C ARG A 35 -13.40 -14.89 -1.01
N LYS A 36 -13.05 -13.98 -0.12
CA LYS A 36 -14.05 -13.29 0.70
C LYS A 36 -15.07 -12.53 -0.16
N VAL A 37 -14.59 -11.70 -1.09
CA VAL A 37 -15.47 -10.86 -1.93
C VAL A 37 -16.39 -11.71 -2.80
N VAL A 38 -15.88 -12.82 -3.35
CA VAL A 38 -16.66 -13.74 -4.20
C VAL A 38 -17.69 -14.50 -3.39
N ASN A 39 -17.34 -14.98 -2.19
CA ASN A 39 -18.32 -15.60 -1.30
C ASN A 39 -19.43 -14.63 -0.90
N ASP A 40 -19.07 -13.42 -0.42
CA ASP A 40 -20.04 -12.37 -0.05
C ASP A 40 -20.98 -12.02 -1.23
N PHE A 41 -20.46 -12.09 -2.46
CA PHE A 41 -21.24 -11.85 -3.68
C PHE A 41 -22.20 -12.99 -3.98
N VAL A 42 -21.76 -14.25 -3.94
CA VAL A 42 -22.59 -15.43 -4.24
C VAL A 42 -23.65 -15.63 -3.15
N ASP A 43 -23.30 -15.41 -1.90
CA ASP A 43 -24.21 -15.55 -0.76
C ASP A 43 -25.31 -14.48 -0.74
N PHE A 44 -25.13 -13.38 -1.47
CA PHE A 44 -26.14 -12.32 -1.58
C PHE A 44 -27.41 -12.78 -2.31
N PHE A 45 -27.33 -13.75 -3.21
CA PHE A 45 -28.48 -14.17 -4.02
C PHE A 45 -29.30 -15.21 -3.28
N ASP A 46 -30.60 -14.93 -3.11
CA ASP A 46 -31.55 -15.87 -2.49
C ASP A 46 -32.18 -16.84 -3.50
N LYS A 47 -32.09 -16.52 -4.79
CA LYS A 47 -32.65 -17.29 -5.91
C LYS A 47 -31.56 -17.91 -6.78
N GLU A 48 -31.93 -18.97 -7.51
CA GLU A 48 -31.00 -19.70 -8.39
C GLU A 48 -30.62 -18.88 -9.62
N ASP A 49 -31.58 -18.30 -10.33
CA ASP A 49 -31.34 -17.49 -11.53
C ASP A 49 -30.75 -16.12 -11.16
N VAL A 50 -29.54 -15.85 -11.63
CA VAL A 50 -28.83 -14.58 -11.38
C VAL A 50 -28.91 -13.69 -12.63
N THR A 51 -29.56 -12.55 -12.49
CA THR A 51 -29.75 -11.59 -13.59
C THR A 51 -28.82 -10.38 -13.44
N LYS A 52 -28.70 -9.59 -14.51
CA LYS A 52 -27.98 -8.30 -14.45
C LYS A 52 -28.56 -7.35 -13.39
N SER A 53 -29.87 -7.39 -13.17
CA SER A 53 -30.54 -6.58 -12.14
C SER A 53 -30.08 -6.97 -10.74
N ASP A 54 -29.85 -8.26 -10.48
CA ASP A 54 -29.37 -8.74 -9.20
C ASP A 54 -27.93 -8.28 -8.92
N LEU A 55 -27.06 -8.28 -9.94
CA LEU A 55 -25.73 -7.72 -9.80
C LEU A 55 -25.75 -6.22 -9.51
N ILE A 56 -26.70 -5.48 -10.11
CA ILE A 56 -26.89 -4.06 -9.83
C ILE A 56 -27.41 -3.85 -8.40
N ALA A 57 -28.30 -4.72 -7.90
CA ALA A 57 -28.78 -4.70 -6.53
C ALA A 57 -27.62 -4.95 -5.54
N TYR A 58 -26.76 -5.94 -5.80
CA TYR A 58 -25.56 -6.16 -5.01
C TYR A 58 -24.63 -4.93 -5.00
N LYS A 59 -24.41 -4.33 -6.17
CA LYS A 59 -23.62 -3.10 -6.27
C LYS A 59 -24.20 -1.98 -5.41
N LYS A 60 -25.53 -1.79 -5.37
CA LYS A 60 -26.18 -0.80 -4.49
C LYS A 60 -25.88 -1.10 -3.03
N LYS A 61 -26.05 -2.35 -2.59
CA LYS A 61 -25.75 -2.78 -1.20
C LYS A 61 -24.31 -2.44 -0.79
N ILE A 62 -23.31 -2.72 -1.65
CA ILE A 62 -21.92 -2.41 -1.29
C ILE A 62 -21.61 -0.92 -1.31
N ILE A 63 -22.32 -0.11 -2.12
CA ILE A 63 -22.18 1.36 -2.12
C ILE A 63 -22.63 1.95 -0.76
N GLU A 64 -23.67 1.41 -0.17
CA GLU A 64 -24.19 1.88 1.12
C GLU A 64 -23.23 1.57 2.30
N ASN A 65 -22.43 0.50 2.17
CA ASN A 65 -21.63 -0.02 3.28
C ASN A 65 -20.12 0.28 3.17
N PHE A 66 -19.62 0.70 1.99
CA PHE A 66 -18.18 0.84 1.75
C PHE A 66 -17.83 2.12 1.02
N SER A 67 -16.58 2.57 1.19
CA SER A 67 -16.03 3.69 0.41
C SER A 67 -15.97 3.36 -1.09
N THR A 68 -16.09 4.38 -1.95
CA THR A 68 -16.04 4.24 -3.42
C THR A 68 -14.85 3.42 -3.90
N LYS A 69 -13.67 3.63 -3.31
CA LYS A 69 -12.45 2.86 -3.62
C LYS A 69 -12.60 1.37 -3.30
N THR A 70 -13.23 1.04 -2.17
CA THR A 70 -13.51 -0.36 -1.78
C THR A 70 -14.54 -0.98 -2.71
N VAL A 71 -15.63 -0.25 -3.03
CA VAL A 71 -16.65 -0.67 -4.00
C VAL A 71 -16.04 -0.97 -5.36
N ASN A 72 -15.20 -0.08 -5.88
CA ASN A 72 -14.53 -0.28 -7.16
C ASN A 72 -13.61 -1.51 -7.15
N ASN A 73 -12.89 -1.76 -6.07
CA ASN A 73 -12.10 -2.98 -5.91
C ASN A 73 -12.98 -4.25 -5.92
N TYR A 74 -14.14 -4.21 -5.26
CA TYR A 74 -15.07 -5.33 -5.26
C TYR A 74 -15.64 -5.59 -6.67
N ILE A 75 -16.05 -4.52 -7.37
CA ILE A 75 -16.54 -4.59 -8.75
C ILE A 75 -15.48 -5.22 -9.68
N ILE A 76 -14.21 -4.85 -9.54
CA ILE A 76 -13.13 -5.42 -10.36
C ILE A 76 -12.99 -6.93 -10.11
N ILE A 77 -13.01 -7.36 -8.84
CA ILE A 77 -12.92 -8.78 -8.47
C ILE A 77 -14.13 -9.55 -9.00
N ILE A 78 -15.35 -9.04 -8.79
CA ILE A 78 -16.58 -9.66 -9.25
C ILE A 78 -16.61 -9.78 -10.78
N ASN A 79 -16.25 -8.72 -11.49
CA ASN A 79 -16.17 -8.76 -12.94
C ASN A 79 -15.15 -9.80 -13.44
N LYS A 80 -14.02 -9.95 -12.74
CA LYS A 80 -13.02 -10.97 -13.06
C LYS A 80 -13.59 -12.37 -12.83
N PHE A 81 -14.24 -12.60 -11.72
CA PHE A 81 -14.84 -13.88 -11.37
C PHE A 81 -15.97 -14.26 -12.34
N VAL A 82 -16.92 -13.36 -12.60
CA VAL A 82 -18.03 -13.62 -13.55
C VAL A 82 -17.50 -13.91 -14.95
N LYS A 83 -16.48 -13.16 -15.40
CA LYS A 83 -15.82 -13.44 -16.68
C LYS A 83 -15.17 -14.82 -16.70
N TYR A 84 -14.53 -15.24 -15.59
CA TYR A 84 -13.92 -16.55 -15.44
C TYR A 84 -14.97 -17.66 -15.63
N VAL A 85 -16.09 -17.56 -14.90
CA VAL A 85 -17.20 -18.53 -15.00
C VAL A 85 -17.75 -18.61 -16.41
N GLU A 86 -18.09 -17.45 -17.04
CA GLU A 86 -18.65 -17.43 -18.39
C GLU A 86 -17.72 -18.03 -19.44
N LEU A 87 -16.42 -17.82 -19.32
CA LEU A 87 -15.43 -18.34 -20.27
C LEU A 87 -15.22 -19.85 -20.11
N ASN A 88 -15.21 -20.35 -18.87
CA ASN A 88 -15.10 -21.79 -18.61
C ASN A 88 -16.35 -22.53 -19.13
N GLU A 89 -17.55 -22.02 -18.87
CA GLU A 89 -18.80 -22.57 -19.40
C GLU A 89 -18.86 -22.59 -20.94
N LYS A 90 -18.13 -21.67 -21.60
CA LYS A 90 -18.00 -21.67 -23.06
C LYS A 90 -16.86 -22.55 -23.58
N GLY A 91 -16.01 -23.08 -22.72
CA GLY A 91 -14.75 -23.72 -23.11
C GLY A 91 -13.74 -22.78 -23.77
N GLU A 92 -13.84 -21.47 -23.51
CA GLU A 92 -13.04 -20.43 -24.17
C GLU A 92 -12.02 -19.78 -23.24
N TYR A 93 -11.87 -20.21 -21.97
CA TYR A 93 -11.02 -19.57 -20.98
C TYR A 93 -9.55 -19.45 -21.43
N ASN A 94 -8.99 -20.51 -22.02
CA ASN A 94 -7.62 -20.55 -22.52
C ASN A 94 -7.49 -20.08 -24.00
N SER A 95 -8.52 -19.51 -24.58
CA SER A 95 -8.52 -19.08 -25.98
C SER A 95 -8.02 -17.63 -26.13
N THR A 96 -7.56 -17.29 -27.34
CA THR A 96 -7.23 -15.90 -27.71
C THR A 96 -8.39 -14.95 -27.53
N LYS A 97 -9.64 -15.44 -27.67
CA LYS A 97 -10.89 -14.69 -27.47
C LYS A 97 -11.09 -14.26 -26.02
N ALA A 98 -10.53 -14.97 -25.04
CA ALA A 98 -10.64 -14.63 -23.64
C ALA A 98 -10.13 -13.21 -23.32
N LYS A 99 -9.09 -12.75 -24.04
CA LYS A 99 -8.52 -11.41 -23.81
C LYS A 99 -9.50 -10.28 -24.13
N THR A 100 -10.30 -10.43 -25.18
CA THR A 100 -11.24 -9.40 -25.68
C THR A 100 -12.66 -9.61 -25.17
N TYR A 101 -12.94 -10.73 -24.50
CA TYR A 101 -14.27 -11.04 -24.00
C TYR A 101 -14.75 -10.03 -22.96
N VAL A 102 -15.95 -9.52 -23.15
CA VAL A 102 -16.65 -8.63 -22.23
C VAL A 102 -17.96 -9.28 -21.82
N SER A 103 -18.12 -9.54 -20.54
CA SER A 103 -19.32 -10.14 -19.96
C SER A 103 -20.54 -9.20 -20.10
N ASP A 104 -21.69 -9.77 -20.43
CA ASP A 104 -22.99 -9.07 -20.39
C ASP A 104 -23.35 -8.66 -18.95
N TYR A 105 -22.83 -9.39 -17.96
CA TYR A 105 -23.04 -9.15 -16.53
C TYR A 105 -22.05 -8.13 -15.93
N ARG A 106 -21.12 -7.60 -16.72
CA ARG A 106 -20.11 -6.65 -16.24
C ARG A 106 -20.74 -5.46 -15.53
N LEU A 107 -20.27 -5.19 -14.32
CA LEU A 107 -20.57 -3.99 -13.53
C LEU A 107 -19.64 -2.84 -13.91
N LYS A 108 -20.18 -1.65 -14.06
CA LYS A 108 -19.37 -0.43 -14.26
C LYS A 108 -18.82 0.04 -12.91
N VAL A 109 -17.53 0.38 -12.88
CA VAL A 109 -16.92 1.07 -11.74
C VAL A 109 -17.53 2.47 -11.57
N ILE A 110 -17.48 2.98 -10.36
CA ILE A 110 -17.90 4.35 -10.05
C ILE A 110 -16.75 5.27 -10.47
N LYS A 111 -17.07 6.29 -11.26
CA LYS A 111 -16.10 7.33 -11.63
C LYS A 111 -15.76 8.13 -10.36
N GLU A 112 -14.51 8.12 -9.95
CA GLU A 112 -14.00 9.02 -8.93
C GLU A 112 -13.40 10.25 -9.63
N GLN A 113 -13.67 11.43 -9.07
CA GLN A 113 -12.86 12.60 -9.42
C GLN A 113 -11.47 12.35 -8.85
N GLU A 114 -10.43 12.51 -9.68
CA GLU A 114 -9.05 12.41 -9.19
C GLU A 114 -8.89 13.47 -8.09
N LYS A 115 -8.66 12.98 -6.86
CA LYS A 115 -8.30 13.88 -5.76
C LYS A 115 -6.94 14.47 -6.07
N THR A 116 -6.92 15.75 -6.42
CA THR A 116 -5.70 16.51 -6.73
C THR A 116 -4.92 16.90 -5.47
N SER A 117 -5.47 16.69 -4.29
CA SER A 117 -4.83 16.97 -3.00
C SER A 117 -4.57 15.72 -2.20
N ILE A 118 -3.38 15.62 -1.64
CA ILE A 118 -3.03 14.57 -0.69
C ILE A 118 -3.52 15.05 0.68
N GLU A 119 -4.67 14.51 1.08
CA GLU A 119 -5.24 14.77 2.41
C GLU A 119 -4.50 13.94 3.49
N ASN A 120 -4.56 14.41 4.72
CA ASN A 120 -4.03 13.70 5.89
C ASN A 120 -2.53 13.41 5.86
N VAL A 121 -1.71 14.35 5.35
CA VAL A 121 -0.25 14.26 5.39
C VAL A 121 0.30 14.92 6.66
N ILE A 122 1.20 14.25 7.34
CA ILE A 122 1.98 14.82 8.45
C ILE A 122 2.84 15.97 7.92
N LYS A 123 2.76 17.13 8.57
CA LYS A 123 3.64 18.28 8.30
C LYS A 123 5.00 18.08 8.98
N PRO A 124 6.09 18.69 8.46
CA PRO A 124 7.41 18.58 9.07
C PRO A 124 7.46 18.98 10.55
N GLU A 125 6.69 20.01 10.93
CA GLU A 125 6.60 20.50 12.32
C GLU A 125 5.86 19.48 13.21
N GLU A 126 4.79 18.86 12.70
CA GLU A 126 4.06 17.80 13.39
C GLU A 126 4.98 16.57 13.58
N PHE A 127 5.73 16.20 12.55
CA PHE A 127 6.72 15.11 12.60
C PHE A 127 7.80 15.36 13.67
N LYS A 128 8.39 16.57 13.70
CA LYS A 128 9.37 16.94 14.74
C LYS A 128 8.78 16.85 16.14
N ARG A 129 7.54 17.27 16.32
CA ARG A 129 6.82 17.18 17.61
C ARG A 129 6.59 15.73 18.02
N MET A 130 6.19 14.85 17.09
CA MET A 130 6.03 13.42 17.35
C MET A 130 7.34 12.75 17.73
N LEU A 131 8.44 13.05 17.03
CA LEU A 131 9.78 12.56 17.38
C LEU A 131 10.20 13.00 18.79
N SER A 132 10.05 14.29 19.09
CA SER A 132 10.36 14.84 20.42
C SER A 132 9.53 14.17 21.51
N LYS A 133 8.22 13.96 21.25
CA LYS A 133 7.33 13.30 22.21
C LYS A 133 7.75 11.85 22.45
N ALA A 134 8.00 11.09 21.38
CA ALA A 134 8.44 9.69 21.50
C ALA A 134 9.72 9.57 22.34
N LYS A 135 10.71 10.46 22.10
CA LYS A 135 11.95 10.50 22.85
C LYS A 135 11.73 10.84 24.33
N LYS A 136 10.94 11.89 24.61
CA LYS A 136 10.65 12.33 25.99
C LYS A 136 9.88 11.28 26.81
N THR A 137 9.06 10.46 26.16
CA THR A 137 8.26 9.41 26.82
C THR A 137 8.93 8.04 26.82
N GLY A 138 10.22 7.94 26.46
CA GLY A 138 10.97 6.68 26.42
C GLY A 138 10.58 5.71 25.32
N ASN A 139 9.70 6.12 24.38
CA ASN A 139 9.29 5.27 23.26
C ASN A 139 10.33 5.26 22.12
N MET A 140 11.59 4.88 22.47
CA MET A 140 12.72 4.96 21.54
C MET A 140 12.54 4.10 20.29
N GLU A 141 11.94 2.93 20.39
CA GLU A 141 11.66 2.08 19.23
C GLU A 141 10.73 2.80 18.24
N THR A 142 9.64 3.38 18.72
CA THR A 142 8.71 4.14 17.86
C THR A 142 9.37 5.39 17.28
N TYR A 143 10.22 6.06 18.06
CA TYR A 143 11.03 7.18 17.58
C TYR A 143 11.90 6.78 16.39
N ILE A 144 12.64 5.68 16.49
CA ILE A 144 13.49 5.15 15.43
C ILE A 144 12.68 4.75 14.20
N ILE A 145 11.57 4.04 14.40
CA ILE A 145 10.66 3.66 13.31
C ILE A 145 10.14 4.88 12.53
N MET A 146 9.66 5.90 13.24
CA MET A 146 9.20 7.15 12.61
C MET A 146 10.32 7.87 11.85
N LYS A 147 11.56 7.88 12.39
CA LYS A 147 12.71 8.46 11.68
C LYS A 147 13.01 7.71 10.39
N ILE A 148 13.00 6.39 10.40
CA ILE A 148 13.19 5.59 9.17
C ILE A 148 12.15 6.01 8.13
N PHE A 149 10.86 5.99 8.47
CA PHE A 149 9.81 6.37 7.53
C PHE A 149 9.95 7.81 7.01
N GLY A 150 10.19 8.76 7.90
CA GLY A 150 10.27 10.18 7.56
C GLY A 150 11.51 10.57 6.75
N TYR A 151 12.61 9.81 6.86
CA TYR A 151 13.86 10.11 6.16
C TYR A 151 14.14 9.22 4.95
N THR A 152 13.33 8.19 4.72
CA THR A 152 13.56 7.22 3.65
C THR A 152 12.34 6.96 2.79
N GLY A 153 11.15 7.28 3.27
CA GLY A 153 9.90 7.07 2.56
C GLY A 153 9.56 5.60 2.27
N ILE A 154 10.14 4.63 2.98
CA ILE A 154 9.86 3.21 2.77
C ILE A 154 8.43 2.84 3.14
N ARG A 155 7.95 1.70 2.63
CA ARG A 155 6.69 1.07 3.04
C ARG A 155 6.87 0.37 4.39
N VAL A 156 5.79 0.20 5.15
CA VAL A 156 5.84 -0.51 6.43
C VAL A 156 6.39 -1.93 6.30
N SER A 157 6.02 -2.65 5.25
CA SER A 157 6.51 -4.00 4.96
C SER A 157 8.01 -4.07 4.64
N GLU A 158 8.64 -2.95 4.28
CA GLU A 158 10.06 -2.86 3.97
C GLU A 158 10.92 -2.61 5.21
N LEU A 159 10.32 -2.30 6.35
CA LEU A 159 11.02 -2.08 7.61
C LEU A 159 11.84 -3.32 8.04
N LYS A 160 11.41 -4.52 7.66
CA LYS A 160 12.12 -5.79 7.91
C LYS A 160 13.54 -5.85 7.33
N TYR A 161 13.85 -5.06 6.31
CA TYR A 161 15.17 -4.97 5.70
C TYR A 161 16.14 -4.03 6.45
N TYR A 162 15.66 -3.34 7.49
CA TYR A 162 16.48 -2.55 8.40
C TYR A 162 17.06 -3.47 9.47
N THR A 163 18.01 -4.30 9.05
CA THR A 163 18.77 -5.20 9.90
C THR A 163 20.11 -4.57 10.29
N VAL A 164 20.73 -5.08 11.34
CA VAL A 164 22.06 -4.62 11.79
C VAL A 164 23.09 -4.73 10.67
N GLU A 165 23.05 -5.83 9.91
CA GLU A 165 23.95 -6.12 8.79
C GLU A 165 23.77 -5.08 7.67
N ASN A 166 22.55 -4.92 7.17
CA ASN A 166 22.25 -3.99 6.09
C ASN A 166 22.61 -2.53 6.46
N ILE A 167 22.42 -2.17 7.73
CA ILE A 167 22.77 -0.82 8.21
C ILE A 167 24.30 -0.66 8.31
N LYS A 168 25.03 -1.69 8.73
CA LYS A 168 26.51 -1.68 8.73
C LYS A 168 27.03 -1.54 7.31
N GLU A 169 26.53 -2.36 6.37
CA GLU A 169 26.91 -2.32 4.94
C GLU A 169 26.58 -0.98 4.27
N SER A 170 25.52 -0.28 4.70
CA SER A 170 25.15 1.02 4.15
C SER A 170 26.21 2.10 4.36
N LYS A 171 27.28 1.84 5.16
CA LYS A 171 28.45 2.73 5.27
C LYS A 171 29.18 2.85 3.94
N SER A 172 29.42 1.73 3.27
CA SER A 172 30.08 1.67 1.96
C SER A 172 29.11 1.90 0.81
N LYS A 173 27.98 1.19 0.81
CA LYS A 173 26.97 1.23 -0.26
C LYS A 173 26.22 2.55 -0.35
N LYS A 174 26.10 3.32 0.75
CA LYS A 174 25.30 4.55 0.89
C LYS A 174 23.77 4.35 0.80
N TYR A 175 23.29 3.12 0.75
CA TYR A 175 21.87 2.75 0.68
C TYR A 175 21.60 1.45 1.44
N VAL A 176 20.33 1.20 1.72
CA VAL A 176 19.80 -0.09 2.16
C VAL A 176 19.02 -0.70 0.99
N THR A 177 19.27 -1.97 0.71
CA THR A 177 18.50 -2.73 -0.27
C THR A 177 17.19 -3.20 0.33
N VAL A 178 16.09 -2.94 -0.35
CA VAL A 178 14.75 -3.41 0.06
C VAL A 178 14.07 -4.12 -1.12
N PHE A 179 13.22 -5.08 -0.80
CA PHE A 179 12.46 -5.84 -1.78
C PHE A 179 10.97 -5.63 -1.58
N ASN A 180 10.23 -5.48 -2.67
CA ASN A 180 8.78 -5.41 -2.65
C ASN A 180 8.20 -6.05 -3.92
N LYS A 181 7.32 -7.03 -3.76
CA LYS A 181 6.69 -7.78 -4.88
C LYS A 181 7.73 -8.29 -5.89
N GLY A 182 8.79 -8.93 -5.40
CA GLY A 182 9.87 -9.47 -6.23
C GLY A 182 10.83 -8.44 -6.85
N LYS A 183 10.60 -7.13 -6.65
CA LYS A 183 11.47 -6.08 -7.18
C LYS A 183 12.39 -5.54 -6.10
N GLU A 184 13.69 -5.53 -6.42
CA GLU A 184 14.74 -4.92 -5.62
C GLU A 184 14.83 -3.42 -5.88
N ARG A 185 15.14 -2.63 -4.85
CA ARG A 185 15.53 -1.23 -4.98
C ARG A 185 16.45 -0.78 -3.87
N SER A 186 17.28 0.22 -4.18
CA SER A 186 18.19 0.86 -3.27
C SER A 186 17.53 2.10 -2.64
N VAL A 187 17.47 2.13 -1.31
CA VAL A 187 16.96 3.26 -0.53
C VAL A 187 18.14 4.02 0.05
N PRO A 188 18.39 5.29 -0.35
CA PRO A 188 19.49 6.08 0.17
C PRO A 188 19.47 6.17 1.71
N MET A 189 20.65 6.00 2.33
CA MET A 189 20.82 6.03 3.78
C MET A 189 21.66 7.24 4.20
N ARG A 190 21.03 8.14 4.94
CA ARG A 190 21.73 9.29 5.56
C ARG A 190 22.70 8.82 6.62
N GLY A 191 23.88 9.40 6.65
CA GLY A 191 24.93 9.04 7.61
C GLY A 191 24.56 9.28 9.08
N ASP A 192 23.78 10.33 9.36
CA ASP A 192 23.25 10.62 10.71
C ASP A 192 22.22 9.57 11.16
N LEU A 193 21.26 9.22 10.27
CA LEU A 193 20.29 8.16 10.54
C LEU A 193 21.00 6.83 10.80
N ARG A 194 21.97 6.45 9.95
CA ARG A 194 22.74 5.22 10.11
C ARG A 194 23.42 5.13 11.50
N ARG A 195 24.10 6.20 11.94
CA ARG A 195 24.75 6.22 13.25
C ARG A 195 23.75 6.02 14.39
N GLU A 196 22.60 6.66 14.29
CA GLU A 196 21.54 6.56 15.30
C GLU A 196 20.90 5.17 15.36
N LEU A 197 20.70 4.53 14.19
CA LEU A 197 20.20 3.15 14.12
C LEU A 197 21.18 2.17 14.77
N LEU A 198 22.49 2.32 14.53
CA LEU A 198 23.51 1.48 15.16
C LEU A 198 23.62 1.74 16.66
N ALA A 199 23.48 2.98 17.11
CA ALA A 199 23.45 3.32 18.53
C ALA A 199 22.23 2.69 19.22
N TYR A 200 21.06 2.72 18.56
CA TYR A 200 19.86 2.04 19.04
C TYR A 200 20.05 0.53 19.14
N ALA A 201 20.61 -0.12 18.09
CA ALA A 201 20.91 -1.55 18.11
C ALA A 201 21.81 -1.92 19.30
N LYS A 202 22.89 -1.13 19.54
CA LYS A 202 23.80 -1.33 20.68
C LYS A 202 23.09 -1.18 22.03
N ASP A 203 22.26 -0.14 22.19
CA ASP A 203 21.48 0.09 23.43
C ASP A 203 20.54 -1.07 23.73
N LYS A 204 19.89 -1.61 22.67
CA LYS A 204 18.98 -2.75 22.76
C LYS A 204 19.67 -4.11 22.74
N LYS A 205 21.00 -4.15 22.66
CA LYS A 205 21.80 -5.40 22.56
C LYS A 205 21.40 -6.28 21.38
N ILE A 206 20.99 -5.65 20.26
CA ILE A 206 20.66 -6.33 19.01
C ILE A 206 21.94 -6.45 18.20
N GLU A 207 22.53 -7.63 18.16
CA GLU A 207 23.81 -7.87 17.49
C GLU A 207 23.66 -8.21 16.01
N SER A 208 22.52 -8.86 15.65
CA SER A 208 22.20 -9.30 14.30
C SER A 208 20.69 -9.29 14.01
N GLY A 209 20.31 -9.37 12.74
CA GLY A 209 18.92 -9.43 12.30
C GLY A 209 18.20 -8.08 12.38
N THR A 210 16.87 -8.14 12.43
CA THR A 210 16.01 -6.93 12.41
C THR A 210 16.19 -6.06 13.64
N LEU A 211 16.16 -4.72 13.46
CA LEU A 211 16.17 -3.77 14.59
C LEU A 211 14.89 -3.83 15.45
N PHE A 212 13.86 -4.48 14.99
CA PHE A 212 12.53 -4.49 15.62
C PHE A 212 12.02 -5.92 15.79
N PRO A 213 12.70 -6.77 16.58
CA PRO A 213 12.29 -8.16 16.75
C PRO A 213 10.95 -8.28 17.47
N SER A 214 10.19 -9.28 17.13
CA SER A 214 8.91 -9.60 17.77
C SER A 214 9.15 -10.39 19.05
N GLU A 215 8.90 -9.79 20.21
CA GLU A 215 8.97 -10.50 21.50
C GLU A 215 8.00 -11.69 21.61
N LYS A 216 6.89 -11.66 20.80
CA LYS A 216 5.85 -12.69 20.87
C LYS A 216 6.18 -13.96 20.11
N LYS A 217 7.01 -13.87 19.06
CA LYS A 217 7.23 -14.98 18.14
C LYS A 217 8.53 -15.74 18.38
N ASN A 218 9.48 -15.13 19.04
CA ASN A 218 10.81 -15.71 19.39
C ASN A 218 11.57 -16.36 18.21
N ASP A 219 11.18 -16.03 16.97
CA ASP A 219 11.69 -16.59 15.70
C ASP A 219 12.57 -15.59 14.94
N GLY A 220 12.94 -14.47 15.59
CA GLY A 220 13.71 -13.38 14.97
C GLY A 220 12.92 -12.56 13.94
N SER A 221 11.63 -12.83 13.77
CA SER A 221 10.79 -12.04 12.86
C SER A 221 10.53 -10.63 13.41
N MET A 222 10.32 -9.67 12.50
CA MET A 222 9.98 -8.30 12.85
C MET A 222 8.58 -8.23 13.49
N ILE A 223 8.37 -7.22 14.36
CA ILE A 223 7.02 -6.84 14.85
C ILE A 223 6.06 -6.65 13.68
N SER A 224 4.77 -6.99 13.89
CA SER A 224 3.76 -6.86 12.83
C SER A 224 3.55 -5.41 12.40
N GLU A 225 3.17 -5.21 11.13
CA GLU A 225 2.81 -3.89 10.58
C GLU A 225 1.75 -3.20 11.43
N ARG A 226 0.74 -3.94 11.88
CA ARG A 226 -0.31 -3.45 12.78
C ARG A 226 0.25 -2.97 14.13
N THR A 227 1.30 -3.61 14.65
CA THR A 227 1.98 -3.16 15.88
C THR A 227 2.69 -1.84 15.64
N VAL A 228 3.37 -1.69 14.49
CA VAL A 228 4.02 -0.44 14.08
C VAL A 228 3.00 0.70 14.01
N GLU A 229 1.90 0.49 13.31
CA GLU A 229 0.81 1.47 13.16
C GLU A 229 0.24 1.89 14.52
N ARG A 230 -0.09 0.92 15.38
CA ARG A 230 -0.62 1.18 16.72
C ARG A 230 0.35 2.00 17.58
N ARG A 231 1.66 1.72 17.51
CA ARG A 231 2.68 2.47 18.26
C ARG A 231 2.79 3.92 17.76
N ILE A 232 2.77 4.13 16.45
CA ILE A 232 2.75 5.47 15.84
C ILE A 232 1.51 6.24 16.28
N LEU A 233 0.34 5.61 16.20
CA LEU A 233 -0.93 6.19 16.61
C LEU A 233 -0.90 6.61 18.10
N LYS A 234 -0.36 5.76 18.97
CA LYS A 234 -0.19 6.06 20.41
C LYS A 234 0.65 7.32 20.63
N VAL A 235 1.78 7.45 19.94
CA VAL A 235 2.65 8.65 20.05
C VAL A 235 1.93 9.88 19.50
N CYS A 236 1.21 9.77 18.38
CA CYS A 236 0.43 10.86 17.81
C CYS A 236 -0.63 11.37 18.81
N GLY A 237 -1.37 10.46 19.45
CA GLY A 237 -2.38 10.79 20.46
C GLY A 237 -1.83 11.53 21.68
N MET A 238 -0.53 11.41 21.95
CA MET A 238 0.16 12.19 22.99
C MET A 238 0.55 13.61 22.53
N CYS A 239 0.34 13.94 21.23
CA CYS A 239 0.71 15.21 20.63
C CYS A 239 -0.53 16.06 20.39
N ARG A 240 -0.81 17.04 21.25
CA ARG A 240 -1.99 17.93 21.10
C ARG A 240 -2.03 18.59 19.73
N GLY A 241 -3.20 18.60 19.09
CA GLY A 241 -3.43 19.30 17.82
C GLY A 241 -2.83 18.63 16.58
N ILE A 242 -2.49 17.33 16.66
CA ILE A 242 -2.18 16.51 15.48
C ILE A 242 -3.36 15.57 15.24
N ASP A 243 -3.90 15.60 14.02
CA ASP A 243 -4.99 14.71 13.63
C ASP A 243 -4.51 13.25 13.59
N LEU A 244 -5.20 12.37 14.30
CA LEU A 244 -4.90 10.93 14.35
C LEU A 244 -4.99 10.25 12.98
N ALA A 245 -5.84 10.78 12.08
CA ALA A 245 -5.94 10.28 10.71
C ALA A 245 -4.61 10.36 9.92
N LYS A 246 -3.68 11.23 10.37
CA LYS A 246 -2.33 11.35 9.79
C LYS A 246 -1.33 10.33 10.33
N ALA A 247 -1.66 9.61 11.41
CA ALA A 247 -0.72 8.78 12.17
C ALA A 247 -0.56 7.38 11.58
N HIS A 248 -0.16 7.28 10.32
CA HIS A 248 0.08 6.01 9.63
C HIS A 248 1.33 6.06 8.74
N PRO A 249 2.00 4.92 8.47
CA PRO A 249 3.27 4.88 7.71
C PRO A 249 3.23 5.57 6.35
N HIS A 250 2.12 5.47 5.61
CA HIS A 250 1.97 6.15 4.32
C HIS A 250 2.01 7.67 4.42
N SER A 251 1.53 8.26 5.52
CA SER A 251 1.58 9.70 5.73
C SER A 251 3.02 10.23 5.83
N PHE A 252 3.91 9.49 6.51
CA PHE A 252 5.35 9.82 6.56
C PHE A 252 6.00 9.69 5.18
N ARG A 253 5.61 8.69 4.40
CA ARG A 253 6.10 8.52 3.03
C ARG A 253 5.63 9.68 2.13
N HIS A 254 4.40 10.15 2.26
CA HIS A 254 3.90 11.34 1.57
C HIS A 254 4.69 12.58 1.98
N MET A 255 4.92 12.77 3.28
CA MET A 255 5.75 13.86 3.79
C MET A 255 7.16 13.81 3.19
N PHE A 256 7.82 12.65 3.23
CA PHE A 256 9.14 12.45 2.62
C PHE A 256 9.13 12.86 1.14
N SER A 257 8.14 12.41 0.38
CA SER A 257 8.01 12.71 -1.05
C SER A 257 7.92 14.21 -1.32
N ILE A 258 7.05 14.90 -0.58
CA ILE A 258 6.89 16.36 -0.69
C ILE A 258 8.19 17.09 -0.32
N GLN A 259 8.85 16.68 0.77
CA GLN A 259 10.09 17.32 1.22
C GLN A 259 11.26 17.04 0.26
N PHE A 260 11.32 15.85 -0.36
CA PHE A 260 12.32 15.52 -1.37
C PHE A 260 12.21 16.43 -2.59
N LEU A 261 11.00 16.62 -3.12
CA LEU A 261 10.76 17.52 -4.25
C LEU A 261 11.03 18.99 -3.89
N LYS A 262 10.62 19.42 -2.68
CA LYS A 262 10.93 20.79 -2.18
C LYS A 262 12.43 21.05 -2.01
N ALA A 263 13.21 20.00 -1.71
CA ALA A 263 14.66 20.08 -1.64
C ALA A 263 15.36 20.11 -3.00
N GLY A 264 14.61 20.09 -4.11
CA GLY A 264 15.14 20.14 -5.48
C GLY A 264 15.31 18.77 -6.14
N GLY A 265 14.87 17.68 -5.52
CA GLY A 265 14.83 16.36 -6.14
C GLY A 265 13.80 16.31 -7.28
N ASN A 266 14.03 15.46 -8.28
CA ASN A 266 13.08 15.31 -9.38
C ASN A 266 12.13 14.12 -9.19
N SER A 267 10.99 14.14 -9.90
CA SER A 267 9.94 13.12 -9.77
C SER A 267 10.40 11.71 -10.20
N THR A 268 11.30 11.62 -11.19
CA THR A 268 11.82 10.34 -11.68
C THR A 268 12.73 9.67 -10.64
N GLU A 269 13.60 10.45 -10.02
CA GLU A 269 14.46 9.97 -8.94
C GLU A 269 13.63 9.57 -7.72
N LEU A 270 12.64 10.38 -7.35
CA LEU A 270 11.71 10.05 -6.27
C LEU A 270 10.95 8.75 -6.56
N ALA A 271 10.45 8.56 -7.79
CA ALA A 271 9.77 7.33 -8.18
C ALA A 271 10.67 6.09 -8.02
N ARG A 272 11.95 6.19 -8.37
CA ARG A 272 12.95 5.11 -8.19
C ARG A 272 13.19 4.83 -6.70
N ILE A 273 13.42 5.87 -5.89
CA ILE A 273 13.62 5.73 -4.42
C ILE A 273 12.40 5.08 -3.78
N LEU A 274 11.20 5.47 -4.18
CA LEU A 274 9.95 4.95 -3.62
C LEU A 274 9.57 3.57 -4.19
N GLY A 275 10.09 3.18 -5.36
CA GLY A 275 9.70 1.97 -6.06
C GLY A 275 8.26 2.05 -6.58
N HIS A 276 7.92 3.17 -7.22
CA HIS A 276 6.67 3.33 -7.96
C HIS A 276 6.84 2.75 -9.36
N SER A 277 5.94 1.85 -9.75
CA SER A 277 5.91 1.29 -11.11
C SER A 277 5.35 2.28 -12.14
N ASP A 278 4.57 3.27 -11.69
CA ASP A 278 3.99 4.34 -12.50
C ASP A 278 4.39 5.71 -11.93
N ILE A 279 5.00 6.55 -12.77
CA ILE A 279 5.43 7.90 -12.43
C ILE A 279 4.23 8.78 -12.04
N LYS A 280 3.04 8.55 -12.63
CA LYS A 280 1.81 9.26 -12.27
C LYS A 280 1.53 9.22 -10.77
N THR A 281 1.88 8.13 -10.09
CA THR A 281 1.76 8.00 -8.63
C THR A 281 2.67 8.99 -7.89
N THR A 282 3.71 9.50 -8.54
CA THR A 282 4.66 10.47 -7.97
C THR A 282 4.29 11.91 -8.36
N GLU A 283 3.63 12.09 -9.51
CA GLU A 283 3.20 13.41 -10.01
C GLU A 283 2.20 14.10 -9.08
N ILE A 284 1.44 13.34 -8.30
CA ILE A 284 0.54 13.92 -7.28
C ILE A 284 1.28 14.76 -6.24
N TYR A 285 2.59 14.52 -6.03
CA TYR A 285 3.44 15.34 -5.15
C TYR A 285 4.06 16.52 -5.87
N ALA A 286 4.11 16.50 -7.19
CA ALA A 286 4.72 17.53 -8.03
C ALA A 286 3.80 18.71 -8.34
N ASN A 287 2.57 18.75 -7.79
CA ASN A 287 1.67 19.90 -7.88
C ASN A 287 2.27 21.06 -7.07
N THR A 288 3.31 21.65 -7.66
CA THR A 288 3.95 22.86 -7.15
C THR A 288 2.99 24.05 -7.23
N SER A 289 2.99 24.89 -6.21
CA SER A 289 2.25 26.16 -6.23
C SER A 289 2.69 27.01 -7.44
N VAL A 290 1.85 27.92 -7.87
CA VAL A 290 2.19 28.86 -8.96
C VAL A 290 3.47 29.64 -8.63
N GLU A 291 3.68 29.99 -7.34
CA GLU A 291 4.89 30.64 -6.86
C GLU A 291 6.16 29.78 -7.00
N GLU A 292 6.05 28.47 -6.74
CA GLU A 292 7.19 27.57 -6.93
C GLU A 292 7.53 27.38 -8.41
N LYS A 293 6.51 27.31 -9.28
CA LYS A 293 6.71 27.28 -10.73
C LYS A 293 7.40 28.55 -11.22
N LYS A 294 6.98 29.74 -10.73
CA LYS A 294 7.60 31.01 -11.03
C LYS A 294 9.08 31.03 -10.60
N LYS A 295 9.40 30.64 -9.37
CA LYS A 295 10.79 30.53 -8.90
C LYS A 295 11.66 29.59 -9.74
N ASN A 296 11.10 28.50 -10.26
CA ASN A 296 11.84 27.58 -11.12
C ASN A 296 12.14 28.22 -12.48
N VAL A 297 11.20 28.98 -13.04
CA VAL A 297 11.42 29.74 -14.29
C VAL A 297 12.46 30.84 -14.08
N GLU A 298 12.44 31.57 -12.98
CA GLU A 298 13.41 32.61 -12.64
C GLU A 298 14.85 32.10 -12.43
N ARG A 299 15.04 30.80 -12.23
CA ARG A 299 16.37 30.15 -12.11
C ARG A 299 17.01 29.81 -13.44
N ILE A 300 16.27 29.90 -14.54
CA ILE A 300 16.82 29.64 -15.87
C ILE A 300 17.79 30.74 -16.22
N LYS A 301 19.06 30.41 -16.38
CA LYS A 301 20.10 31.30 -16.89
C LYS A 301 20.42 30.84 -18.32
N TYR A 302 20.40 31.81 -19.26
CA TYR A 302 20.80 31.58 -20.64
C TYR A 302 22.28 31.91 -20.81
#